data_24fd7ff24bf30b23bd50cbac60ac0e8a
#
_entry.id   24fd7ff24bf30b23bd50cbac60ac0e8a
#
_cell.length_a   1.000
_cell.length_b   1.000
_cell.length_c   1.000
_cell.angle_alpha   90.00
_cell.angle_beta   90.00
_cell.angle_gamma   90.00
#
_symmetry.space_group_name_H-M   'P 1'
#
loop_
_entity.id
_entity.type
_entity.pdbx_description
1 polymer ?
#
loop_
_entity_poly.entity_id
_entity_poly.type
_entity_poly.pdbx_seq_one_letter_code
_entity_poly.pdbx_strand_id
1 'polypeptide(L)'
;MKEVIVAKSAGFCFGVQRAVDTVYNQCGGKNVFTYGPIIHNEEVVKDLENKGVHVINSADEINDDSTVIIRSHGVSKDVYDSLHEKNVNIVDATCPFVLKIHKIVKEESANGSQIVIIGNENHPEVEGIMGWSLSDTYVIDTSEKAQNLVLDSQRRVCIVSQTTFNYNKFKELVEIIEKKSYDVSVLNTICNATEVRQTEARKVAQCSDVMIVIGDRHSSNTQKLFEICKNECKNTYYIQTSDEMAVSYTHLTL
;
A
#
# COMPACT_ATOMS: atom_id res chain seq x y z
N MET A 1 -35.90 -9.23 10.18
CA MET A 1 -35.43 -8.31 9.11
C MET A 1 -33.96 -8.59 8.88
N LYS A 2 -33.53 -8.74 7.63
CA LYS A 2 -32.09 -8.78 7.31
C LYS A 2 -31.56 -7.36 7.44
N GLU A 3 -30.53 -7.16 8.26
CA GLU A 3 -29.91 -5.86 8.49
C GLU A 3 -28.63 -5.77 7.64
N VAL A 4 -28.39 -4.62 7.01
CA VAL A 4 -27.12 -4.32 6.31
C VAL A 4 -26.30 -3.38 7.17
N ILE A 5 -25.11 -3.85 7.58
CA ILE A 5 -24.16 -3.08 8.37
C ILE A 5 -23.05 -2.60 7.44
N VAL A 6 -22.84 -1.29 7.37
CA VAL A 6 -21.70 -0.69 6.66
C VAL A 6 -20.63 -0.31 7.68
N ALA A 7 -19.40 -0.79 7.46
CA ALA A 7 -18.27 -0.43 8.31
C ALA A 7 -18.06 1.10 8.30
N LYS A 8 -17.88 1.72 9.47
CA LYS A 8 -17.70 3.18 9.60
C LYS A 8 -16.43 3.69 8.93
N SER A 9 -15.38 2.85 8.91
CA SER A 9 -14.12 3.17 8.25
C SER A 9 -14.08 2.82 6.76
N ALA A 10 -15.22 2.44 6.14
CA ALA A 10 -15.30 2.18 4.71
C ALA A 10 -14.99 3.43 3.87
N GLY A 11 -14.58 3.20 2.60
CA GLY A 11 -14.23 4.28 1.67
C GLY A 11 -12.72 4.59 1.66
N PHE A 12 -12.33 5.70 1.04
CA PHE A 12 -10.93 6.09 0.94
C PHE A 12 -10.39 6.60 2.28
N CYS A 13 -9.16 6.23 2.63
CA CYS A 13 -8.46 6.86 3.75
C CYS A 13 -7.95 8.26 3.34
N PHE A 14 -7.50 9.04 4.33
CA PHE A 14 -6.96 10.38 4.08
C PHE A 14 -5.88 10.42 2.97
N GLY A 15 -4.91 9.49 3.00
CA GLY A 15 -3.82 9.46 2.02
C GLY A 15 -4.29 9.16 0.61
N VAL A 16 -5.23 8.20 0.46
CA VAL A 16 -5.85 7.85 -0.82
C VAL A 16 -6.72 8.99 -1.33
N GLN A 17 -7.58 9.56 -0.49
CA GLN A 17 -8.45 10.68 -0.88
C GLN A 17 -7.62 11.88 -1.35
N ARG A 18 -6.57 12.25 -0.59
CA ARG A 18 -5.65 13.32 -0.97
C ARG A 18 -5.03 13.08 -2.35
N ALA A 19 -4.57 11.86 -2.63
CA ALA A 19 -3.96 11.53 -3.92
C ALA A 19 -4.97 11.64 -5.07
N VAL A 20 -6.17 11.13 -4.87
CA VAL A 20 -7.28 11.21 -5.84
C VAL A 20 -7.65 12.67 -6.10
N ASP A 21 -7.87 13.47 -5.06
CA ASP A 21 -8.21 14.90 -5.19
C ASP A 21 -7.09 15.66 -5.91
N THR A 22 -5.83 15.35 -5.62
CA THR A 22 -4.66 15.95 -6.27
C THR A 22 -4.70 15.75 -7.78
N VAL A 23 -5.00 14.53 -8.26
CA VAL A 23 -5.07 14.25 -9.70
C VAL A 23 -6.28 14.91 -10.34
N TYR A 24 -7.46 14.83 -9.71
CA TYR A 24 -8.67 15.47 -10.25
C TYR A 24 -8.48 16.99 -10.41
N ASN A 25 -7.74 17.63 -9.53
CA ASN A 25 -7.41 19.07 -9.63
C ASN A 25 -6.46 19.40 -10.82
N GLN A 26 -5.81 18.39 -11.41
CA GLN A 26 -4.96 18.53 -12.60
C GLN A 26 -5.68 18.14 -13.90
N CYS A 27 -6.91 17.59 -13.82
CA CYS A 27 -7.71 17.20 -14.97
C CYS A 27 -8.00 18.44 -15.86
N GLY A 28 -7.90 18.25 -17.19
CA GLY A 28 -8.06 19.34 -18.16
C GLY A 28 -6.76 20.12 -18.44
N GLY A 29 -5.68 19.83 -17.72
CA GLY A 29 -4.33 20.27 -18.08
C GLY A 29 -3.83 19.58 -19.35
N LYS A 30 -2.81 20.15 -19.97
CA LYS A 30 -2.14 19.49 -21.11
C LYS A 30 -1.04 18.55 -20.59
N ASN A 31 -0.92 17.38 -21.23
CA ASN A 31 0.14 16.41 -20.95
C ASN A 31 0.24 16.04 -19.45
N VAL A 32 -0.89 15.63 -18.86
CA VAL A 32 -0.95 15.21 -17.46
C VAL A 32 -0.79 13.69 -17.36
N PHE A 33 0.15 13.25 -16.56
CA PHE A 33 0.47 11.84 -16.35
C PHE A 33 0.51 11.49 -14.87
N THR A 34 0.19 10.24 -14.54
CA THR A 34 0.51 9.66 -13.23
C THR A 34 1.64 8.65 -13.39
N TYR A 35 2.63 8.68 -12.51
CA TYR A 35 3.69 7.67 -12.49
C TYR A 35 3.18 6.42 -11.76
N GLY A 36 2.81 5.41 -12.54
CA GLY A 36 1.98 4.29 -12.09
C GLY A 36 0.53 4.70 -11.77
N PRO A 37 -0.38 3.74 -11.56
CA PRO A 37 -1.76 4.04 -11.16
C PRO A 37 -1.77 4.87 -9.87
N ILE A 38 -2.53 5.97 -9.84
CA ILE A 38 -2.56 6.89 -8.67
C ILE A 38 -2.89 6.16 -7.37
N ILE A 39 -3.78 5.19 -7.46
CA ILE A 39 -4.17 4.24 -6.43
C ILE A 39 -4.52 2.90 -7.10
N HIS A 40 -4.56 1.82 -6.34
CA HIS A 40 -5.12 0.55 -6.83
C HIS A 40 -6.65 0.62 -6.82
N ASN A 41 -7.21 1.19 -7.89
CA ASN A 41 -8.63 1.24 -8.19
C ASN A 41 -8.82 1.50 -9.70
N GLU A 42 -9.15 0.44 -10.43
CA GLU A 42 -9.30 0.49 -11.89
C GLU A 42 -10.39 1.48 -12.35
N GLU A 43 -11.48 1.61 -11.61
CA GLU A 43 -12.56 2.52 -11.98
C GLU A 43 -12.11 3.98 -11.88
N VAL A 44 -11.32 4.33 -10.85
CA VAL A 44 -10.73 5.66 -10.74
C VAL A 44 -9.72 5.92 -11.85
N VAL A 45 -8.87 4.92 -12.17
CA VAL A 45 -7.89 5.04 -13.26
C VAL A 45 -8.59 5.26 -14.60
N LYS A 46 -9.60 4.47 -14.93
CA LYS A 46 -10.40 4.61 -16.18
C LYS A 46 -11.08 5.99 -16.26
N ASP A 47 -11.65 6.49 -15.15
CA ASP A 47 -12.27 7.81 -15.14
C ASP A 47 -11.25 8.94 -15.37
N LEU A 48 -10.06 8.80 -14.80
CA LEU A 48 -8.96 9.74 -15.02
C LEU A 48 -8.44 9.71 -16.47
N GLU A 49 -8.32 8.52 -17.07
CA GLU A 49 -7.95 8.35 -18.49
C GLU A 49 -8.98 9.04 -19.42
N ASN A 50 -10.28 8.88 -19.13
CA ASN A 50 -11.36 9.57 -19.85
C ASN A 50 -11.29 11.11 -19.71
N LYS A 51 -10.61 11.62 -18.67
CA LYS A 51 -10.37 13.04 -18.42
C LYS A 51 -9.00 13.51 -18.93
N GLY A 52 -8.27 12.65 -19.67
CA GLY A 52 -7.00 13.00 -20.31
C GLY A 52 -5.77 12.90 -19.39
N VAL A 53 -5.89 12.16 -18.28
CA VAL A 53 -4.75 11.83 -17.41
C VAL A 53 -4.31 10.41 -17.73
N HIS A 54 -3.06 10.21 -18.17
CA HIS A 54 -2.55 8.90 -18.60
C HIS A 54 -1.56 8.32 -17.60
N VAL A 55 -1.56 7.00 -17.48
CA VAL A 55 -0.60 6.27 -16.63
C VAL A 55 0.69 6.03 -17.42
N ILE A 56 1.84 6.32 -16.81
CA ILE A 56 3.17 5.98 -17.32
C ILE A 56 3.92 5.12 -16.31
N ASN A 57 4.88 4.35 -16.76
CA ASN A 57 5.72 3.49 -15.92
C ASN A 57 7.22 3.82 -16.03
N SER A 58 7.60 4.68 -16.96
CA SER A 58 8.97 5.17 -17.14
C SER A 58 8.99 6.67 -17.37
N ALA A 59 10.04 7.33 -16.87
CA ALA A 59 10.32 8.73 -17.19
C ALA A 59 10.57 8.94 -18.70
N ASP A 60 10.93 7.92 -19.46
CA ASP A 60 11.16 8.00 -20.90
C ASP A 60 9.89 8.16 -21.74
N GLU A 61 8.74 7.89 -21.13
CA GLU A 61 7.42 8.08 -21.77
C GLU A 61 6.95 9.55 -21.76
N ILE A 62 7.72 10.45 -21.13
CA ILE A 62 7.32 11.84 -20.89
C ILE A 62 8.10 12.79 -21.81
N ASN A 63 7.36 13.74 -22.39
CA ASN A 63 7.94 14.88 -23.08
C ASN A 63 8.11 16.08 -22.13
N ASP A 64 8.95 17.05 -22.51
CA ASP A 64 9.07 18.32 -21.83
C ASP A 64 7.70 19.03 -21.73
N ASP A 65 7.56 19.91 -20.75
CA ASP A 65 6.31 20.65 -20.44
C ASP A 65 5.13 19.76 -19.99
N SER A 66 5.40 18.55 -19.51
CA SER A 66 4.39 17.66 -18.93
C SER A 66 4.21 17.92 -17.43
N THR A 67 3.03 17.58 -16.91
CA THR A 67 2.80 17.46 -15.46
C THR A 67 2.78 15.98 -15.09
N VAL A 68 3.65 15.59 -14.18
CA VAL A 68 3.76 14.21 -13.67
C VAL A 68 3.35 14.17 -12.22
N ILE A 69 2.38 13.34 -11.93
CA ILE A 69 1.86 13.15 -10.58
C ILE A 69 2.40 11.83 -10.01
N ILE A 70 3.17 11.92 -8.93
CA ILE A 70 3.65 10.73 -8.23
C ILE A 70 2.49 10.10 -7.46
N ARG A 71 2.28 8.80 -7.66
CA ARG A 71 1.20 8.01 -7.04
C ARG A 71 1.26 8.00 -5.52
N SER A 72 0.15 7.62 -4.87
CA SER A 72 0.02 7.57 -3.40
C SER A 72 1.03 6.64 -2.70
N HIS A 73 1.53 5.62 -3.40
CA HIS A 73 2.52 4.66 -2.91
C HIS A 73 3.96 5.19 -2.90
N GLY A 74 4.18 6.38 -3.48
CA GLY A 74 5.52 6.90 -3.70
C GLY A 74 6.28 6.16 -4.80
N VAL A 75 7.51 6.59 -5.00
CA VAL A 75 8.47 6.03 -5.95
C VAL A 75 9.85 5.93 -5.31
N SER A 76 10.76 5.17 -5.91
CA SER A 76 12.16 5.11 -5.50
C SER A 76 12.88 6.45 -5.70
N LYS A 77 14.02 6.63 -5.04
CA LYS A 77 14.86 7.82 -5.21
C LYS A 77 15.30 7.99 -6.66
N ASP A 78 15.69 6.89 -7.33
CA ASP A 78 16.15 6.95 -8.72
C ASP A 78 15.06 7.44 -9.68
N VAL A 79 13.82 6.99 -9.49
CA VAL A 79 12.67 7.51 -10.25
C VAL A 79 12.46 9.00 -9.96
N TYR A 80 12.53 9.38 -8.69
CA TYR A 80 12.39 10.78 -8.30
C TYR A 80 13.45 11.67 -8.95
N ASP A 81 14.73 11.24 -8.91
CA ASP A 81 15.84 11.93 -9.52
C ASP A 81 15.68 12.02 -11.06
N SER A 82 15.30 10.91 -11.71
CA SER A 82 15.06 10.88 -13.16
C SER A 82 13.96 11.84 -13.63
N LEU A 83 12.92 12.00 -12.82
CA LEU A 83 11.87 12.99 -13.09
C LEU A 83 12.39 14.42 -12.92
N HIS A 84 13.26 14.67 -11.95
CA HIS A 84 13.86 15.99 -11.72
C HIS A 84 14.87 16.39 -12.80
N GLU A 85 15.49 15.42 -13.48
CA GLU A 85 16.40 15.70 -14.62
C GLU A 85 15.65 16.15 -15.87
N LYS A 86 14.33 15.94 -15.93
CA LYS A 86 13.47 16.37 -17.03
C LYS A 86 12.83 17.72 -16.73
N ASN A 87 12.54 18.49 -17.77
CA ASN A 87 11.83 19.76 -17.65
C ASN A 87 10.32 19.54 -17.50
N VAL A 88 9.90 18.91 -16.39
CA VAL A 88 8.50 18.58 -16.11
C VAL A 88 8.05 19.16 -14.77
N ASN A 89 6.77 19.44 -14.67
CA ASN A 89 6.16 19.85 -13.41
C ASN A 89 5.82 18.60 -12.58
N ILE A 90 6.47 18.42 -11.45
CA ILE A 90 6.25 17.26 -10.56
C ILE A 90 5.25 17.64 -9.47
N VAL A 91 4.17 16.86 -9.36
CA VAL A 91 3.18 16.96 -8.30
C VAL A 91 3.25 15.71 -7.44
N ASP A 92 3.76 15.81 -6.23
CA ASP A 92 3.92 14.66 -5.35
C ASP A 92 2.62 14.37 -4.56
N ALA A 93 1.89 13.33 -4.98
CA ALA A 93 0.71 12.83 -4.28
C ALA A 93 1.02 11.65 -3.33
N THR A 94 2.29 11.36 -3.07
CA THR A 94 2.70 10.32 -2.12
C THR A 94 2.05 10.54 -0.76
N CYS A 95 1.50 9.48 -0.20
CA CYS A 95 0.89 9.53 1.14
C CYS A 95 1.92 9.99 2.19
N PRO A 96 1.60 10.95 3.08
CA PRO A 96 2.53 11.42 4.11
C PRO A 96 3.10 10.32 5.01
N PHE A 97 2.33 9.25 5.24
CA PHE A 97 2.80 8.09 6.01
C PHE A 97 3.89 7.32 5.24
N VAL A 98 3.78 7.22 3.92
CA VAL A 98 4.81 6.60 3.06
C VAL A 98 6.06 7.48 3.01
N LEU A 99 5.91 8.80 2.83
CA LEU A 99 7.04 9.76 2.87
C LEU A 99 7.81 9.67 4.19
N LYS A 100 7.10 9.48 5.32
CA LYS A 100 7.75 9.26 6.61
C LYS A 100 8.63 8.00 6.61
N ILE A 101 8.18 6.90 5.98
CA ILE A 101 8.97 5.67 5.88
C ILE A 101 10.20 5.89 5.00
N HIS A 102 10.06 6.56 3.85
CA HIS A 102 11.18 6.91 2.98
C HIS A 102 12.26 7.69 3.76
N LYS A 103 11.83 8.67 4.56
CA LYS A 103 12.75 9.46 5.40
C LYS A 103 13.46 8.60 6.43
N ILE A 104 12.72 7.75 7.16
CA ILE A 104 13.28 6.82 8.17
C ILE A 104 14.32 5.91 7.53
N VAL A 105 13.97 5.23 6.44
CA VAL A 105 14.85 4.29 5.75
C VAL A 105 16.11 4.97 5.26
N LYS A 106 15.99 6.16 4.65
CA LYS A 106 17.13 6.95 4.21
C LYS A 106 18.05 7.34 5.36
N GLU A 107 17.51 7.83 6.46
CA GLU A 107 18.29 8.26 7.63
C GLU A 107 18.97 7.08 8.33
N GLU A 108 18.24 6.01 8.62
CA GLU A 108 18.78 4.83 9.29
C GLU A 108 19.85 4.13 8.45
N SER A 109 19.61 3.96 7.14
CA SER A 109 20.60 3.36 6.24
C SER A 109 21.85 4.22 6.07
N ALA A 110 21.71 5.55 6.02
CA ALA A 110 22.85 6.47 6.00
C ALA A 110 23.70 6.38 7.28
N ASN A 111 23.08 6.05 8.41
CA ASN A 111 23.76 5.82 9.70
C ASN A 111 24.36 4.40 9.82
N GLY A 112 24.32 3.59 8.75
CA GLY A 112 24.93 2.26 8.70
C GLY A 112 24.04 1.12 9.16
N SER A 113 22.76 1.39 9.54
CA SER A 113 21.80 0.33 9.87
C SER A 113 21.47 -0.53 8.65
N GLN A 114 21.33 -1.83 8.84
CA GLN A 114 20.68 -2.71 7.87
C GLN A 114 19.16 -2.49 7.94
N ILE A 115 18.49 -2.51 6.81
CA ILE A 115 17.06 -2.26 6.74
C ILE A 115 16.30 -3.57 6.52
N VAL A 116 15.30 -3.83 7.34
CA VAL A 116 14.32 -4.91 7.13
C VAL A 116 12.96 -4.31 6.91
N ILE A 117 12.37 -4.59 5.74
CA ILE A 117 11.04 -4.14 5.36
C ILE A 117 10.08 -5.33 5.49
N ILE A 118 9.11 -5.23 6.38
CA ILE A 118 8.04 -6.23 6.50
C ILE A 118 6.91 -5.84 5.53
N GLY A 119 6.81 -6.54 4.39
CA GLY A 119 5.89 -6.20 3.31
C GLY A 119 6.00 -7.14 2.12
N ASN A 120 5.14 -6.95 1.14
CA ASN A 120 5.20 -7.68 -0.13
C ASN A 120 6.24 -7.03 -1.05
N GLU A 121 7.28 -7.77 -1.41
CA GLU A 121 8.42 -7.32 -2.22
C GLU A 121 8.00 -6.75 -3.59
N ASN A 122 6.96 -7.32 -4.20
CA ASN A 122 6.44 -6.91 -5.51
C ASN A 122 5.40 -5.77 -5.41
N HIS A 123 5.24 -5.16 -4.23
CA HIS A 123 4.29 -4.06 -4.07
C HIS A 123 4.96 -2.71 -4.34
N PRO A 124 4.36 -1.80 -5.13
CA PRO A 124 4.94 -0.49 -5.47
C PRO A 124 5.40 0.36 -4.28
N GLU A 125 4.72 0.27 -3.14
CA GLU A 125 5.13 0.96 -1.92
C GLU A 125 6.45 0.40 -1.37
N VAL A 126 6.61 -0.93 -1.38
CA VAL A 126 7.82 -1.60 -0.88
C VAL A 126 9.00 -1.34 -1.81
N GLU A 127 8.80 -1.42 -3.13
CA GLU A 127 9.80 -1.03 -4.15
C GLU A 127 10.27 0.43 -3.93
N GLY A 128 9.31 1.33 -3.70
CA GLY A 128 9.59 2.72 -3.37
C GLY A 128 10.46 2.84 -2.12
N ILE A 129 10.06 2.19 -1.01
CA ILE A 129 10.80 2.22 0.26
C ILE A 129 12.24 1.67 0.09
N MET A 130 12.39 0.54 -0.60
CA MET A 130 13.72 -0.06 -0.88
C MET A 130 14.64 0.93 -1.60
N GLY A 131 14.12 1.64 -2.60
CA GLY A 131 14.89 2.61 -3.39
C GLY A 131 15.35 3.85 -2.62
N TRP A 132 14.91 4.07 -1.39
CA TRP A 132 15.42 5.12 -0.51
C TRP A 132 16.51 4.63 0.44
N SER A 133 16.78 3.33 0.48
CA SER A 133 17.86 2.79 1.33
C SER A 133 19.23 3.01 0.69
N LEU A 134 20.23 3.29 1.53
CA LEU A 134 21.63 3.44 1.17
C LEU A 134 22.48 2.26 1.69
N SER A 135 21.85 1.23 2.25
CA SER A 135 22.52 0.06 2.83
C SER A 135 21.81 -1.25 2.46
N ASP A 136 22.32 -2.37 2.98
CA ASP A 136 21.68 -3.68 2.79
C ASP A 136 20.23 -3.65 3.24
N THR A 137 19.33 -4.06 2.35
CA THR A 137 17.89 -4.03 2.57
C THR A 137 17.28 -5.39 2.27
N TYR A 138 16.49 -5.88 3.20
CA TYR A 138 15.83 -7.18 3.14
C TYR A 138 14.32 -7.01 3.22
N VAL A 139 13.60 -7.76 2.40
CA VAL A 139 12.12 -7.76 2.43
C VAL A 139 11.64 -9.11 2.90
N ILE A 140 10.77 -9.11 3.91
CA ILE A 140 10.18 -10.32 4.47
C ILE A 140 8.66 -10.18 4.60
N ASP A 141 7.95 -11.24 4.32
CA ASP A 141 6.48 -11.31 4.38
C ASP A 141 5.98 -12.63 4.98
N THR A 142 6.89 -13.57 5.27
CA THR A 142 6.58 -14.88 5.84
C THR A 142 7.46 -15.24 7.03
N SER A 143 6.97 -16.10 7.91
CA SER A 143 7.73 -16.62 9.05
C SER A 143 8.96 -17.39 8.59
N GLU A 144 8.89 -18.09 7.45
CA GLU A 144 10.03 -18.78 6.83
C GLU A 144 11.14 -17.81 6.43
N LYS A 145 10.80 -16.73 5.70
CA LYS A 145 11.78 -15.67 5.35
C LYS A 145 12.39 -15.04 6.60
N ALA A 146 11.60 -14.80 7.66
CA ALA A 146 12.10 -14.26 8.92
C ALA A 146 13.04 -15.23 9.64
N GLN A 147 12.74 -16.53 9.64
CA GLN A 147 13.59 -17.59 10.20
C GLN A 147 14.90 -17.74 9.45
N ASN A 148 14.87 -17.64 8.13
CA ASN A 148 16.05 -17.78 7.27
C ASN A 148 16.85 -16.48 7.10
N LEU A 149 16.37 -15.35 7.62
CA LEU A 149 17.04 -14.07 7.53
C LEU A 149 18.37 -14.10 8.29
N VAL A 150 19.46 -13.79 7.59
CA VAL A 150 20.81 -13.66 8.15
C VAL A 150 21.26 -12.22 7.98
N LEU A 151 21.59 -11.58 9.08
CA LEU A 151 22.04 -10.20 9.15
C LEU A 151 23.43 -10.12 9.77
N ASP A 152 24.14 -9.03 9.52
CA ASP A 152 25.40 -8.76 10.19
C ASP A 152 25.13 -8.37 11.66
N SER A 153 25.60 -9.17 12.59
CA SER A 153 25.42 -8.97 14.03
C SER A 153 26.19 -7.78 14.61
N GLN A 154 27.11 -7.21 13.84
CA GLN A 154 27.89 -6.02 14.25
C GLN A 154 27.22 -4.71 13.87
N ARG A 155 26.14 -4.77 13.12
CA ARG A 155 25.40 -3.61 12.63
C ARG A 155 23.99 -3.57 13.22
N ARG A 156 23.53 -2.37 13.51
CA ARG A 156 22.14 -2.14 13.93
C ARG A 156 21.16 -2.52 12.82
N VAL A 157 20.00 -3.02 13.20
CA VAL A 157 18.91 -3.38 12.29
C VAL A 157 17.73 -2.45 12.52
N CYS A 158 17.29 -1.77 11.48
CA CYS A 158 16.05 -0.98 11.50
C CYS A 158 14.93 -1.76 10.80
N ILE A 159 13.87 -2.08 11.52
CA ILE A 159 12.68 -2.74 10.96
C ILE A 159 11.59 -1.72 10.73
N VAL A 160 11.10 -1.66 9.49
CA VAL A 160 9.90 -0.91 9.09
C VAL A 160 8.89 -1.85 8.43
N SER A 161 7.68 -1.38 8.18
CA SER A 161 6.64 -2.17 7.49
C SER A 161 5.96 -1.38 6.37
N GLN A 162 5.45 -2.11 5.40
CA GLN A 162 4.45 -1.61 4.45
C GLN A 162 3.23 -1.10 5.21
N THR A 163 2.70 0.07 4.83
CA THR A 163 1.61 0.75 5.56
C THR A 163 0.32 -0.07 5.67
N THR A 164 0.09 -0.99 4.75
CA THR A 164 -1.12 -1.84 4.68
C THR A 164 -0.90 -3.27 5.16
N PHE A 165 0.26 -3.58 5.77
CA PHE A 165 0.57 -4.93 6.22
C PHE A 165 -0.36 -5.38 7.37
N ASN A 166 -0.53 -6.69 7.54
CA ASN A 166 -1.33 -7.24 8.63
C ASN A 166 -0.61 -7.05 9.98
N TYR A 167 -1.25 -6.37 10.92
CA TYR A 167 -0.66 -6.01 12.19
C TYR A 167 -0.23 -7.21 13.06
N ASN A 168 -1.06 -8.26 13.10
CA ASN A 168 -0.73 -9.46 13.90
C ASN A 168 0.47 -10.20 13.29
N LYS A 169 0.48 -10.32 11.94
CA LYS A 169 1.60 -10.95 11.24
C LYS A 169 2.89 -10.13 11.37
N PHE A 170 2.80 -8.80 11.39
CA PHE A 170 3.95 -7.95 11.66
C PHE A 170 4.56 -8.26 13.02
N LYS A 171 3.77 -8.34 14.08
CA LYS A 171 4.24 -8.70 15.43
C LYS A 171 4.93 -10.07 15.45
N GLU A 172 4.31 -11.08 14.84
CA GLU A 172 4.87 -12.43 14.72
C GLU A 172 6.26 -12.41 14.07
N LEU A 173 6.40 -11.70 12.94
CA LEU A 173 7.67 -11.62 12.22
C LEU A 173 8.75 -10.87 13.01
N VAL A 174 8.37 -9.79 13.70
CA VAL A 174 9.28 -9.06 14.60
C VAL A 174 9.76 -9.96 15.72
N GLU A 175 8.88 -10.70 16.40
CA GLU A 175 9.27 -11.63 17.47
C GLU A 175 10.25 -12.71 16.99
N ILE A 176 10.12 -13.20 15.76
CA ILE A 176 11.06 -14.16 15.17
C ILE A 176 12.46 -13.52 15.01
N ILE A 177 12.52 -12.27 14.55
CA ILE A 177 13.80 -11.58 14.33
C ILE A 177 14.46 -11.22 15.67
N GLU A 178 13.70 -10.72 16.64
CA GLU A 178 14.21 -10.35 17.97
C GLU A 178 14.84 -11.55 18.71
N LYS A 179 14.30 -12.76 18.52
CA LYS A 179 14.89 -13.99 19.09
C LYS A 179 16.28 -14.34 18.53
N LYS A 180 16.72 -13.69 17.45
CA LYS A 180 18.04 -13.92 16.84
C LYS A 180 19.16 -13.08 17.46
N SER A 181 18.88 -12.30 18.51
CA SER A 181 19.84 -11.51 19.26
C SER A 181 20.58 -10.42 18.44
N TYR A 182 19.94 -9.85 17.42
CA TYR A 182 20.40 -8.66 16.73
C TYR A 182 20.10 -7.39 17.55
N ASP A 183 20.87 -6.32 17.34
CA ASP A 183 20.51 -4.97 17.84
C ASP A 183 19.41 -4.37 16.96
N VAL A 184 18.15 -4.54 17.37
CA VAL A 184 16.97 -4.24 16.55
C VAL A 184 16.25 -2.99 17.03
N SER A 185 16.01 -2.05 16.11
CA SER A 185 15.10 -0.93 16.28
C SER A 185 13.82 -1.19 15.48
N VAL A 186 12.73 -1.46 16.14
CA VAL A 186 11.43 -1.74 15.50
C VAL A 186 10.60 -0.46 15.42
N LEU A 187 10.31 -0.03 14.20
CA LEU A 187 9.45 1.11 13.93
C LEU A 187 8.16 0.61 13.27
N ASN A 188 7.07 0.55 14.06
CA ASN A 188 5.78 0.20 13.49
C ASN A 188 5.28 1.33 12.58
N THR A 189 5.40 1.10 11.28
CA THR A 189 4.98 2.03 10.23
C THR A 189 3.66 1.64 9.57
N ILE A 190 2.95 0.64 10.09
CA ILE A 190 1.58 0.34 9.68
C ILE A 190 0.72 1.58 9.93
N CYS A 191 -0.05 1.97 8.92
CA CYS A 191 -0.88 3.16 9.02
C CYS A 191 -2.04 2.95 10.01
N ASN A 192 -2.32 3.94 10.84
CA ASN A 192 -3.43 3.90 11.79
C ASN A 192 -4.78 3.61 11.10
N ALA A 193 -5.01 4.14 9.89
CA ALA A 193 -6.21 3.83 9.11
C ALA A 193 -6.31 2.33 8.78
N THR A 194 -5.17 1.67 8.54
CA THR A 194 -5.11 0.22 8.31
C THR A 194 -5.49 -0.55 9.58
N GLU A 195 -4.94 -0.18 10.72
CA GLU A 195 -5.22 -0.83 12.00
C GLU A 195 -6.70 -0.70 12.39
N VAL A 196 -7.26 0.50 12.27
CA VAL A 196 -8.69 0.77 12.52
C VAL A 196 -9.57 -0.10 11.62
N ARG A 197 -9.29 -0.16 10.31
CA ARG A 197 -10.05 -0.95 9.35
C ARG A 197 -9.96 -2.45 9.60
N GLN A 198 -8.77 -2.96 9.87
CA GLN A 198 -8.59 -4.38 10.17
C GLN A 198 -9.33 -4.79 11.46
N THR A 199 -9.29 -3.94 12.47
CA THR A 199 -10.00 -4.17 13.73
C THR A 199 -11.51 -4.12 13.54
N GLU A 200 -12.03 -3.12 12.82
CA GLU A 200 -13.47 -2.98 12.56
C GLU A 200 -13.99 -4.10 11.68
N ALA A 201 -13.29 -4.42 10.58
CA ALA A 201 -13.67 -5.48 9.66
C ALA A 201 -13.79 -6.84 10.37
N ARG A 202 -12.83 -7.15 11.27
CA ARG A 202 -12.91 -8.37 12.11
C ARG A 202 -14.18 -8.37 12.96
N LYS A 203 -14.46 -7.27 13.67
CA LYS A 203 -15.64 -7.18 14.55
C LYS A 203 -16.94 -7.31 13.77
N VAL A 204 -17.04 -6.67 12.62
CA VAL A 204 -18.24 -6.76 11.77
C VAL A 204 -18.39 -8.19 11.22
N ALA A 205 -17.31 -8.82 10.77
CA ALA A 205 -17.36 -10.19 10.26
C ALA A 205 -17.78 -11.21 11.34
N GLN A 206 -17.36 -11.03 12.59
CA GLN A 206 -17.72 -11.90 13.71
C GLN A 206 -19.23 -11.91 14.03
N CYS A 207 -19.95 -10.85 13.71
CA CYS A 207 -21.38 -10.73 13.98
C CYS A 207 -22.26 -10.77 12.71
N SER A 208 -21.69 -11.13 11.55
CA SER A 208 -22.38 -11.15 10.27
C SER A 208 -22.54 -12.57 9.73
N ASP A 209 -23.71 -12.88 9.15
CA ASP A 209 -23.96 -14.13 8.44
C ASP A 209 -23.27 -14.16 7.06
N VAL A 210 -23.14 -12.98 6.45
CA VAL A 210 -22.53 -12.77 5.15
C VAL A 210 -21.68 -11.49 5.21
N MET A 211 -20.47 -11.56 4.67
CA MET A 211 -19.56 -10.41 4.57
C MET A 211 -19.21 -10.13 3.11
N ILE A 212 -19.28 -8.85 2.73
CA ILE A 212 -18.88 -8.39 1.39
C ILE A 212 -17.73 -7.41 1.57
N VAL A 213 -16.58 -7.73 0.98
CA VAL A 213 -15.41 -6.85 0.93
C VAL A 213 -15.31 -6.29 -0.49
N ILE A 214 -15.38 -4.96 -0.58
CA ILE A 214 -15.44 -4.25 -1.87
C ILE A 214 -14.13 -3.49 -2.08
N GLY A 215 -13.51 -3.68 -3.24
CA GLY A 215 -12.34 -2.94 -3.68
C GLY A 215 -11.55 -3.65 -4.77
N ASP A 216 -10.54 -3.00 -5.27
CA ASP A 216 -9.69 -3.51 -6.34
C ASP A 216 -8.87 -4.74 -5.88
N ARG A 217 -8.72 -5.73 -6.77
CA ARG A 217 -7.97 -6.98 -6.50
C ARG A 217 -6.47 -6.73 -6.28
N HIS A 218 -5.92 -5.64 -6.81
CA HIS A 218 -4.54 -5.22 -6.60
C HIS A 218 -4.36 -4.37 -5.32
N SER A 219 -5.46 -3.97 -4.66
CA SER A 219 -5.39 -3.22 -3.40
C SER A 219 -4.94 -4.11 -2.24
N SER A 220 -3.72 -3.90 -1.75
CA SER A 220 -3.16 -4.62 -0.60
C SER A 220 -4.06 -4.49 0.64
N ASN A 221 -4.61 -3.30 0.92
CA ASN A 221 -5.53 -3.12 2.04
C ASN A 221 -6.78 -4.00 1.87
N THR A 222 -7.40 -4.03 0.67
CA THR A 222 -8.62 -4.81 0.44
C THR A 222 -8.37 -6.31 0.54
N GLN A 223 -7.24 -6.79 0.00
CA GLN A 223 -6.83 -8.19 0.14
C GLN A 223 -6.70 -8.59 1.62
N LYS A 224 -6.04 -7.75 2.44
CA LYS A 224 -5.87 -8.02 3.88
C LYS A 224 -7.21 -7.99 4.64
N LEU A 225 -8.11 -7.08 4.30
CA LEU A 225 -9.45 -7.05 4.88
C LEU A 225 -10.23 -8.32 4.50
N PHE A 226 -10.14 -8.77 3.25
CA PHE A 226 -10.77 -10.02 2.81
C PHE A 226 -10.24 -11.23 3.58
N GLU A 227 -8.92 -11.37 3.71
CA GLU A 227 -8.29 -12.44 4.50
C GLU A 227 -8.81 -12.46 5.95
N ILE A 228 -8.86 -11.30 6.59
CA ILE A 228 -9.33 -11.15 7.98
C ILE A 228 -10.81 -11.53 8.08
N CYS A 229 -11.66 -10.98 7.21
CA CYS A 229 -13.08 -11.27 7.22
C CYS A 229 -13.38 -12.75 6.93
N LYS A 230 -12.66 -13.37 6.00
CA LYS A 230 -12.82 -14.78 5.64
C LYS A 230 -12.51 -15.73 6.79
N ASN A 231 -11.58 -15.37 7.66
CA ASN A 231 -11.24 -16.15 8.85
C ASN A 231 -12.35 -16.10 9.92
N GLU A 232 -13.11 -15.01 9.98
CA GLU A 232 -14.16 -14.81 10.98
C GLU A 232 -15.57 -15.18 10.43
N CYS A 233 -15.83 -14.98 9.15
CA CYS A 233 -17.11 -15.26 8.48
C CYS A 233 -16.88 -16.14 7.26
N LYS A 234 -17.42 -17.38 7.26
CA LYS A 234 -17.25 -18.35 6.15
C LYS A 234 -17.81 -17.81 4.83
N ASN A 235 -18.92 -17.09 4.89
CA ASN A 235 -19.61 -16.52 3.73
C ASN A 235 -19.06 -15.13 3.40
N THR A 236 -17.75 -15.00 3.21
CA THR A 236 -17.11 -13.76 2.82
C THR A 236 -16.84 -13.74 1.32
N TYR A 237 -17.28 -12.68 0.65
CA TYR A 237 -17.15 -12.45 -0.78
C TYR A 237 -16.30 -11.22 -1.05
N TYR A 238 -15.51 -11.28 -2.13
CA TYR A 238 -14.67 -10.20 -2.60
C TYR A 238 -15.14 -9.76 -3.97
N ILE A 239 -15.55 -8.50 -4.09
CA ILE A 239 -16.04 -7.89 -5.34
C ILE A 239 -15.34 -6.56 -5.60
N GLN A 240 -15.19 -6.19 -6.87
CA GLN A 240 -14.69 -4.87 -7.27
C GLN A 240 -15.85 -3.90 -7.53
N THR A 241 -16.88 -4.37 -8.22
CA THR A 241 -18.06 -3.57 -8.61
C THR A 241 -19.36 -4.26 -8.24
N SER A 242 -20.46 -3.52 -8.29
CA SER A 242 -21.82 -4.07 -8.07
C SER A 242 -22.19 -5.16 -9.05
N ASP A 243 -21.66 -5.13 -10.27
CA ASP A 243 -21.98 -6.09 -11.32
C ASP A 243 -21.50 -7.51 -10.97
N GLU A 244 -20.41 -7.62 -10.22
CA GLU A 244 -19.92 -8.91 -9.71
C GLU A 244 -20.88 -9.52 -8.67
N MET A 245 -21.73 -8.74 -8.03
CA MET A 245 -22.73 -9.26 -7.09
C MET A 245 -23.77 -10.17 -7.77
N ALA A 246 -24.23 -9.82 -8.96
CA ALA A 246 -25.24 -10.57 -9.67
C ALA A 246 -24.78 -12.00 -10.06
N VAL A 247 -23.49 -12.18 -10.31
CA VAL A 247 -22.92 -13.49 -10.69
C VAL A 247 -22.69 -14.38 -9.46
N SER A 248 -22.34 -13.81 -8.31
CA SER A 248 -22.01 -14.55 -7.09
C SER A 248 -23.24 -15.00 -6.28
N TYR A 249 -24.42 -14.38 -6.49
CA TYR A 249 -25.60 -14.57 -5.63
C TYR A 249 -26.73 -15.40 -6.24
N THR A 250 -26.60 -15.90 -7.47
CA THR A 250 -27.57 -16.83 -8.07
C THR A 250 -27.71 -18.16 -7.30
N HIS A 251 -26.86 -18.43 -6.33
CA HIS A 251 -26.91 -19.59 -5.44
C HIS A 251 -27.38 -19.29 -4.00
N LEU A 252 -27.66 -18.04 -3.66
CA LEU A 252 -28.34 -17.69 -2.41
C LEU A 252 -29.86 -17.75 -2.65
N THR A 253 -30.38 -18.93 -2.98
CA THR A 253 -31.82 -19.19 -2.93
C THR A 253 -32.31 -18.99 -1.51
N LEU A 254 -33.32 -18.14 -1.43
CA LEU A 254 -34.14 -17.82 -0.28
C LEU A 254 -34.68 -19.06 0.44
#